data_908cb09248663a17c04e6c78e1ce9d15
#
_entry.id   908cb09248663a17c04e6c78e1ce9d15
#
_cell.length_a   1.000
_cell.length_b   1.000
_cell.length_c   1.000
_cell.angle_alpha   90.00
_cell.angle_beta   90.00
_cell.angle_gamma   90.00
#
_symmetry.space_group_name_H-M   'P 1'
#
loop_
_entity.id
_entity.type
_entity.pdbx_description
1 polymer ?
#
loop_
_entity_poly.entity_id
_entity_poly.type
_entity_poly.pdbx_seq_one_letter_code
_entity_poly.pdbx_strand_id
1 'polypeptide(L)'
;MGILESISNQKAATRRVLRARRDNLDAVLCASHSAAVLTHLFQLPELNAAEVIFCFISTGTEVSTHGVIDRLRALGRIVLVPKILPGEPMRAVPFTGWDNLTQGVLGIPAPLESVAYPSYVDLVITPGLGFSPTGTRIGFGRGYYDRWFATLEHGLRVGIAYECQLEKYLPTETSDVPMHIVITEQR
;
A
#
# COMPACT_ATOMS: atom_id res chain seq x y z
N MET A 1 19.85 32.32 -11.41
CA MET A 1 20.33 30.95 -11.20
C MET A 1 19.40 30.33 -10.15
N GLY A 2 18.35 29.58 -10.62
CA GLY A 2 17.38 28.98 -9.71
C GLY A 2 18.07 27.88 -8.90
N ILE A 3 17.89 27.92 -7.59
CA ILE A 3 18.32 26.84 -6.69
C ILE A 3 17.50 25.59 -7.08
N LEU A 4 18.16 24.57 -7.62
CA LEU A 4 17.51 23.28 -7.85
C LEU A 4 17.00 22.75 -6.50
N GLU A 5 15.68 22.68 -6.35
CA GLU A 5 15.05 22.16 -5.15
C GLU A 5 15.47 20.68 -4.95
N SER A 6 15.86 20.32 -3.74
CA SER A 6 16.26 18.95 -3.44
C SER A 6 15.11 17.95 -3.71
N ILE A 7 15.43 16.72 -4.14
CA ILE A 7 14.41 15.68 -4.37
C ILE A 7 13.56 15.46 -3.11
N SER A 8 14.15 15.54 -1.94
CA SER A 8 13.43 15.43 -0.66
C SER A 8 12.34 16.51 -0.51
N ASN A 9 12.65 17.78 -0.87
CA ASN A 9 11.69 18.88 -0.83
C ASN A 9 10.59 18.71 -1.88
N GLN A 10 10.96 18.30 -3.09
CA GLN A 10 10.00 17.96 -4.16
C GLN A 10 9.04 16.85 -3.72
N LYS A 11 9.56 15.77 -3.13
CA LYS A 11 8.75 14.69 -2.56
C LYS A 11 7.83 15.20 -1.45
N ALA A 12 8.30 16.10 -0.58
CA ALA A 12 7.48 16.66 0.50
C ALA A 12 6.34 17.52 -0.04
N ALA A 13 6.61 18.37 -1.04
CA ALA A 13 5.59 19.19 -1.72
C ALA A 13 4.54 18.29 -2.43
N THR A 14 5.00 17.28 -3.18
CA THR A 14 4.13 16.33 -3.87
C THR A 14 3.23 15.57 -2.89
N ARG A 15 3.76 15.11 -1.74
CA ARG A 15 2.94 14.46 -0.69
C ARG A 15 1.80 15.33 -0.21
N ARG A 16 2.04 16.63 0.00
CA ARG A 16 0.99 17.58 0.45
C ARG A 16 -0.13 17.68 -0.57
N VAL A 17 0.22 17.84 -1.84
CA VAL A 17 -0.75 18.00 -2.93
C VAL A 17 -1.60 16.73 -3.08
N LEU A 18 -0.97 15.56 -3.19
CA LEU A 18 -1.66 14.30 -3.40
C LEU A 18 -2.50 13.88 -2.20
N ARG A 19 -2.02 14.15 -0.98
CA ARG A 19 -2.82 13.95 0.22
C ARG A 19 -4.06 14.83 0.21
N ALA A 20 -3.93 16.11 -0.09
CA ALA A 20 -5.06 17.03 -0.14
C ALA A 20 -6.10 16.60 -1.19
N ARG A 21 -5.67 16.14 -2.37
CA ARG A 21 -6.60 15.61 -3.40
C ARG A 21 -7.38 14.41 -2.89
N ARG A 22 -6.70 13.44 -2.27
CA ARG A 22 -7.33 12.26 -1.70
C ARG A 22 -8.29 12.63 -0.55
N ASP A 23 -7.86 13.49 0.35
CA ASP A 23 -8.62 13.86 1.54
C ASP A 23 -9.82 14.78 1.21
N ASN A 24 -9.88 15.34 0.00
CA ASN A 24 -11.03 16.06 -0.54
C ASN A 24 -12.13 15.16 -1.13
N LEU A 25 -11.88 13.86 -1.28
CA LEU A 25 -12.93 12.92 -1.66
C LEU A 25 -13.92 12.76 -0.49
N ASP A 26 -15.21 12.86 -0.80
CA ASP A 26 -16.22 12.58 0.21
C ASP A 26 -16.35 11.07 0.50
N ALA A 27 -17.03 10.72 1.58
CA ALA A 27 -17.15 9.33 2.00
C ALA A 27 -17.89 8.43 0.99
N VAL A 28 -18.83 8.98 0.23
CA VAL A 28 -19.58 8.24 -0.79
C VAL A 28 -18.68 7.91 -1.97
N LEU A 29 -17.90 8.88 -2.44
CA LEU A 29 -16.90 8.67 -3.49
C LEU A 29 -15.82 7.70 -3.03
N CYS A 30 -15.28 7.85 -1.83
CA CYS A 30 -14.31 6.89 -1.27
C CYS A 30 -14.85 5.46 -1.28
N ALA A 31 -16.10 5.25 -0.87
CA ALA A 31 -16.73 3.93 -0.85
C ALA A 31 -16.92 3.36 -2.25
N SER A 32 -17.47 4.14 -3.19
CA SER A 32 -17.71 3.70 -4.57
C SER A 32 -16.40 3.44 -5.33
N HIS A 33 -15.42 4.33 -5.20
CA HIS A 33 -14.12 4.16 -5.83
C HIS A 33 -13.36 2.97 -5.23
N SER A 34 -13.39 2.77 -3.92
CA SER A 34 -12.82 1.57 -3.30
C SER A 34 -13.44 0.30 -3.86
N ALA A 35 -14.76 0.24 -4.02
CA ALA A 35 -15.43 -0.92 -4.58
C ALA A 35 -14.99 -1.20 -6.05
N ALA A 36 -14.80 -0.16 -6.86
CA ALA A 36 -14.30 -0.29 -8.22
C ALA A 36 -12.84 -0.77 -8.24
N VAL A 37 -11.96 -0.20 -7.40
CA VAL A 37 -10.58 -0.67 -7.23
C VAL A 37 -10.54 -2.16 -6.85
N LEU A 38 -11.37 -2.58 -5.91
CA LEU A 38 -11.48 -3.99 -5.53
C LEU A 38 -11.91 -4.87 -6.70
N THR A 39 -12.86 -4.40 -7.50
CA THR A 39 -13.32 -5.13 -8.69
C THR A 39 -12.16 -5.37 -9.66
N HIS A 40 -11.39 -4.33 -9.98
CA HIS A 40 -10.22 -4.45 -10.86
C HIS A 40 -9.12 -5.32 -10.24
N LEU A 41 -8.85 -5.16 -8.94
CA LEU A 41 -7.87 -5.96 -8.22
C LEU A 41 -8.18 -7.47 -8.29
N PHE A 42 -9.44 -7.87 -8.09
CA PHE A 42 -9.84 -9.27 -8.16
C PHE A 42 -9.98 -9.81 -9.60
N GLN A 43 -9.85 -8.97 -10.62
CA GLN A 43 -9.73 -9.38 -12.01
C GLN A 43 -8.28 -9.74 -12.40
N LEU A 44 -7.28 -9.39 -11.58
CA LEU A 44 -5.88 -9.75 -11.85
C LEU A 44 -5.68 -11.27 -11.77
N PRO A 45 -5.20 -11.92 -12.85
CA PRO A 45 -4.86 -13.34 -12.83
C PRO A 45 -3.81 -13.67 -11.75
N GLU A 46 -2.86 -12.78 -11.55
CA GLU A 46 -1.77 -12.93 -10.57
C GLU A 46 -2.30 -12.95 -9.13
N LEU A 47 -3.32 -12.14 -8.81
CA LEU A 47 -3.95 -12.21 -7.49
C LEU A 47 -4.69 -13.53 -7.30
N ASN A 48 -5.36 -14.02 -8.35
CA ASN A 48 -6.09 -15.27 -8.29
C ASN A 48 -5.16 -16.50 -8.15
N ALA A 49 -3.94 -16.42 -8.68
CA ALA A 49 -2.91 -17.44 -8.55
C ALA A 49 -2.14 -17.38 -7.22
N ALA A 50 -2.08 -16.22 -6.57
CA ALA A 50 -1.33 -16.01 -5.34
C ALA A 50 -1.92 -16.77 -4.16
N GLU A 51 -1.07 -17.42 -3.36
CA GLU A 51 -1.45 -18.11 -2.12
C GLU A 51 -1.13 -17.27 -0.88
N VAL A 52 0.00 -16.57 -0.89
CA VAL A 52 0.47 -15.72 0.20
C VAL A 52 0.44 -14.26 -0.25
N ILE A 53 -0.48 -13.49 0.30
CA ILE A 53 -0.70 -12.10 -0.08
C ILE A 53 -0.44 -11.18 1.12
N PHE A 54 0.44 -10.20 0.92
CA PHE A 54 0.59 -9.09 1.86
C PHE A 54 -0.39 -7.98 1.49
N CYS A 55 -1.15 -7.49 2.46
CA CYS A 55 -2.09 -6.38 2.29
C CYS A 55 -1.97 -5.40 3.45
N PHE A 56 -1.86 -4.10 3.15
CA PHE A 56 -1.94 -3.09 4.20
C PHE A 56 -3.36 -3.01 4.77
N ILE A 57 -3.49 -2.60 6.03
CA ILE A 57 -4.78 -2.28 6.65
C ILE A 57 -5.02 -0.79 6.42
N SER A 58 -6.02 -0.48 5.62
CA SER A 58 -6.35 0.89 5.25
C SER A 58 -6.85 1.71 6.45
N THR A 59 -6.47 2.98 6.47
CA THR A 59 -6.89 3.96 7.47
C THR A 59 -7.36 5.26 6.82
N GLY A 60 -8.29 5.96 7.46
CA GLY A 60 -8.78 7.25 7.00
C GLY A 60 -9.35 7.21 5.58
N THR A 61 -8.82 8.03 4.67
CA THR A 61 -9.27 8.17 3.28
C THR A 61 -8.50 7.28 2.29
N GLU A 62 -7.79 6.26 2.74
CA GLU A 62 -7.16 5.28 1.85
C GLU A 62 -8.19 4.40 1.14
N VAL A 63 -7.81 3.82 -0.01
CA VAL A 63 -8.63 2.75 -0.63
C VAL A 63 -8.88 1.67 0.41
N SER A 64 -10.14 1.35 0.66
CA SER A 64 -10.52 0.40 1.72
C SER A 64 -10.04 -1.01 1.39
N THR A 65 -9.21 -1.59 2.26
CA THR A 65 -8.67 -2.94 2.11
C THR A 65 -9.34 -3.98 3.01
N HIS A 66 -10.27 -3.56 3.88
CA HIS A 66 -10.96 -4.49 4.78
C HIS A 66 -11.66 -5.61 4.01
N GLY A 67 -12.46 -5.24 3.00
CA GLY A 67 -13.14 -6.22 2.15
C GLY A 67 -12.17 -7.07 1.30
N VAL A 68 -10.99 -6.55 0.93
CA VAL A 68 -9.94 -7.34 0.27
C VAL A 68 -9.45 -8.45 1.20
N ILE A 69 -9.07 -8.07 2.42
CA ILE A 69 -8.55 -9.00 3.43
C ILE A 69 -9.56 -10.10 3.73
N ASP A 70 -10.83 -9.72 3.98
CA ASP A 70 -11.88 -10.69 4.28
C ASP A 70 -12.15 -11.64 3.12
N ARG A 71 -12.20 -11.13 1.88
CA ARG A 71 -12.42 -11.94 0.69
C ARG A 71 -11.26 -12.91 0.43
N LEU A 72 -10.01 -12.45 0.56
CA LEU A 72 -8.84 -13.31 0.41
C LEU A 72 -8.82 -14.45 1.44
N ARG A 73 -9.16 -14.14 2.70
CA ARG A 73 -9.28 -15.16 3.76
C ARG A 73 -10.39 -16.16 3.47
N ALA A 74 -11.56 -15.69 3.01
CA ALA A 74 -12.66 -16.57 2.62
C ALA A 74 -12.30 -17.51 1.46
N LEU A 75 -11.37 -17.09 0.60
CA LEU A 75 -10.78 -17.92 -0.46
C LEU A 75 -9.66 -18.87 0.03
N GLY A 76 -9.40 -18.91 1.35
CA GLY A 76 -8.36 -19.77 1.93
C GLY A 76 -6.93 -19.27 1.73
N ARG A 77 -6.72 -18.02 1.36
CA ARG A 77 -5.39 -17.44 1.16
C ARG A 77 -4.73 -17.08 2.50
N ILE A 78 -3.41 -17.16 2.55
CA ILE A 78 -2.62 -16.64 3.67
C ILE A 78 -2.50 -15.13 3.50
N VAL A 79 -3.17 -14.37 4.36
CA VAL A 79 -3.10 -12.91 4.34
C VAL A 79 -2.13 -12.44 5.40
N LEU A 80 -1.14 -11.67 4.96
CA LEU A 80 -0.15 -11.00 5.81
C LEU A 80 -0.47 -9.51 5.88
N VAL A 81 -0.22 -8.91 7.03
CA VAL A 81 -0.40 -7.46 7.24
C VAL A 81 0.84 -6.84 7.88
N PRO A 82 1.03 -5.51 7.75
CA PRO A 82 2.19 -4.85 8.31
C PRO A 82 2.16 -4.85 9.85
N LYS A 83 3.29 -5.18 10.45
CA LYS A 83 3.61 -4.89 11.85
C LYS A 83 4.82 -3.98 11.90
N ILE A 84 4.65 -2.79 12.45
CA ILE A 84 5.72 -1.82 12.64
C ILE A 84 6.00 -1.73 14.14
N LEU A 85 7.25 -1.92 14.51
CA LEU A 85 7.73 -1.73 15.87
C LEU A 85 8.69 -0.52 15.90
N PRO A 86 8.72 0.27 16.97
CA PRO A 86 9.62 1.42 17.08
C PRO A 86 11.09 1.01 16.90
N GLY A 87 11.78 1.65 15.94
CA GLY A 87 13.20 1.36 15.67
C GLY A 87 13.49 0.09 14.87
N GLU A 88 12.47 -0.68 14.50
CA GLU A 88 12.64 -1.93 13.76
C GLU A 88 12.15 -1.82 12.30
N PRO A 89 12.65 -2.71 11.42
CA PRO A 89 12.07 -2.90 10.09
C PRO A 89 10.61 -3.36 10.17
N MET A 90 9.82 -2.96 9.17
CA MET A 90 8.46 -3.48 9.02
C MET A 90 8.50 -5.00 8.81
N ARG A 91 7.58 -5.70 9.46
CA ARG A 91 7.41 -7.16 9.33
C ARG A 91 6.08 -7.47 8.66
N ALA A 92 6.07 -8.54 7.86
CA ALA A 92 4.85 -9.15 7.37
C ALA A 92 4.41 -10.21 8.39
N VAL A 93 3.22 -10.06 8.97
CA VAL A 93 2.71 -10.93 10.04
C VAL A 93 1.36 -11.51 9.61
N PRO A 94 1.08 -12.80 9.85
CA PRO A 94 -0.21 -13.39 9.53
C PRO A 94 -1.38 -12.64 10.16
N PHE A 95 -2.38 -12.36 9.33
CA PHE A 95 -3.63 -11.74 9.81
C PHE A 95 -4.57 -12.83 10.34
N THR A 96 -4.79 -12.87 11.64
CA THR A 96 -5.59 -13.91 12.31
C THR A 96 -7.03 -13.48 12.57
N GLY A 97 -7.37 -12.21 12.38
CA GLY A 97 -8.72 -11.68 12.55
C GLY A 97 -8.72 -10.24 13.05
N TRP A 98 -9.83 -9.54 12.86
CA TRP A 98 -9.99 -8.14 13.27
C TRP A 98 -9.89 -7.97 14.80
N ASP A 99 -10.40 -8.93 15.56
CA ASP A 99 -10.36 -8.93 17.03
C ASP A 99 -8.93 -9.13 17.60
N ASN A 100 -8.00 -9.58 16.78
CA ASN A 100 -6.60 -9.80 17.14
C ASN A 100 -5.70 -8.62 16.77
N LEU A 101 -6.28 -7.45 16.52
CA LEU A 101 -5.55 -6.23 16.27
C LEU A 101 -5.49 -5.34 17.51
N THR A 102 -4.40 -4.59 17.61
CA THR A 102 -4.21 -3.51 18.59
C THR A 102 -3.84 -2.22 17.88
N GLN A 103 -3.90 -1.11 18.58
CA GLN A 103 -3.38 0.15 18.06
C GLN A 103 -1.87 0.09 17.92
N GLY A 104 -1.40 0.15 16.69
CA GLY A 104 0.02 0.15 16.37
C GLY A 104 0.62 1.54 16.19
N VAL A 105 1.83 1.57 15.69
CA VAL A 105 2.58 2.81 15.39
C VAL A 105 1.80 3.64 14.36
N LEU A 106 1.77 4.96 14.54
CA LEU A 106 1.03 5.92 13.69
C LEU A 106 -0.49 5.73 13.66
N GLY A 107 -1.06 5.01 14.65
CA GLY A 107 -2.48 4.72 14.69
C GLY A 107 -2.93 3.63 13.71
N ILE A 108 -2.00 2.96 13.03
CA ILE A 108 -2.30 1.86 12.10
C ILE A 108 -2.62 0.61 12.91
N PRO A 109 -3.79 -0.02 12.72
CA PRO A 109 -4.09 -1.29 13.37
C PRO A 109 -3.03 -2.34 13.03
N ALA A 110 -2.58 -3.09 14.02
CA ALA A 110 -1.51 -4.08 13.85
C ALA A 110 -1.80 -5.35 14.65
N PRO A 111 -1.40 -6.54 14.19
CA PRO A 111 -1.57 -7.78 14.92
C PRO A 111 -0.95 -7.71 16.32
N LEU A 112 -1.59 -8.38 17.30
CA LEU A 112 -1.01 -8.55 18.64
C LEU A 112 0.30 -9.31 18.56
N GLU A 113 0.35 -10.36 17.74
CA GLU A 113 1.55 -11.11 17.45
C GLU A 113 2.57 -10.31 16.64
N SER A 114 3.85 -10.67 16.77
CA SER A 114 4.97 -9.96 16.12
C SER A 114 5.89 -10.88 15.33
N VAL A 115 5.56 -12.18 15.25
CA VAL A 115 6.39 -13.16 14.53
C VAL A 115 6.22 -12.92 13.02
N ALA A 116 7.32 -12.60 12.36
CA ALA A 116 7.33 -12.43 10.92
C ALA A 116 7.05 -13.76 10.22
N TYR A 117 6.31 -13.69 9.11
CA TYR A 117 6.10 -14.84 8.24
C TYR A 117 7.42 -15.22 7.57
N PRO A 118 7.86 -16.49 7.66
CA PRO A 118 9.22 -16.87 7.31
C PRO A 118 9.42 -17.21 5.83
N SER A 119 8.38 -17.15 5.01
CA SER A 119 8.38 -17.63 3.63
C SER A 119 8.17 -16.52 2.61
N TYR A 120 8.25 -16.88 1.34
CA TYR A 120 7.99 -16.02 0.19
C TYR A 120 6.58 -15.43 0.20
N VAL A 121 6.44 -14.21 -0.33
CA VAL A 121 5.16 -13.51 -0.52
C VAL A 121 4.90 -13.38 -2.01
N ASP A 122 3.80 -13.98 -2.49
CA ASP A 122 3.48 -14.01 -3.93
C ASP A 122 3.08 -12.65 -4.48
N LEU A 123 2.29 -11.89 -3.69
CA LEU A 123 1.77 -10.59 -4.10
C LEU A 123 1.71 -9.63 -2.92
N VAL A 124 2.11 -8.39 -3.17
CA VAL A 124 2.10 -7.31 -2.18
C VAL A 124 1.17 -6.19 -2.64
N ILE A 125 0.06 -6.02 -1.93
CA ILE A 125 -0.84 -4.87 -2.11
C ILE A 125 -0.29 -3.70 -1.31
N THR A 126 0.10 -2.64 -2.02
CA THR A 126 0.92 -1.55 -1.48
C THR A 126 0.17 -0.23 -1.45
N PRO A 127 0.15 0.49 -0.31
CA PRO A 127 -0.43 1.83 -0.21
C PRO A 127 0.52 2.90 -0.74
N GLY A 128 -0.02 4.06 -1.07
CA GLY A 128 0.75 5.24 -1.40
C GLY A 128 -0.06 6.53 -1.34
N LEU A 129 0.62 7.66 -1.26
CA LEU A 129 0.00 8.97 -1.47
C LEU A 129 -0.13 9.29 -2.95
N GLY A 130 0.77 8.73 -3.79
CA GLY A 130 0.69 8.89 -5.23
C GLY A 130 1.44 7.83 -5.98
N PHE A 131 1.02 7.63 -7.23
CA PHE A 131 1.61 6.69 -8.15
C PHE A 131 1.75 7.30 -9.54
N SER A 132 2.68 6.79 -10.33
CA SER A 132 2.74 7.06 -11.76
C SER A 132 2.28 5.85 -12.57
N PRO A 133 1.90 6.03 -13.84
CA PRO A 133 1.58 4.92 -14.73
C PRO A 133 2.74 3.94 -14.94
N THR A 134 3.98 4.37 -14.67
CA THR A 134 5.20 3.56 -14.77
C THR A 134 5.56 2.85 -13.45
N GLY A 135 4.68 2.89 -12.46
CA GLY A 135 4.88 2.21 -11.18
C GLY A 135 5.64 3.01 -10.12
N THR A 136 6.13 4.21 -10.42
CA THR A 136 6.75 5.04 -9.39
C THR A 136 5.75 5.32 -8.26
N ARG A 137 6.22 5.23 -7.01
CA ARG A 137 5.37 5.42 -5.83
C ARG A 137 5.91 6.50 -4.90
N ILE A 138 5.03 7.36 -4.42
CA ILE A 138 5.30 8.24 -3.27
C ILE A 138 4.50 7.75 -2.07
N GLY A 139 5.21 7.25 -1.05
CA GLY A 139 4.64 6.87 0.23
C GLY A 139 4.60 8.03 1.23
N PHE A 140 4.29 7.72 2.47
CA PHE A 140 4.11 8.68 3.58
C PHE A 140 5.43 9.31 4.10
N GLY A 141 6.59 8.94 3.56
CA GLY A 141 7.90 9.52 3.88
C GLY A 141 8.68 8.81 4.99
N ARG A 142 8.23 7.66 5.47
CA ARG A 142 8.95 6.85 6.46
C ARG A 142 9.83 5.75 5.85
N GLY A 143 9.68 5.46 4.55
CA GLY A 143 10.47 4.47 3.81
C GLY A 143 10.31 3.02 4.28
N TYR A 144 9.23 2.69 5.01
CA TYR A 144 9.02 1.32 5.51
C TYR A 144 8.94 0.29 4.40
N TYR A 145 8.16 0.58 3.35
CA TYR A 145 8.00 -0.32 2.22
C TYR A 145 9.28 -0.46 1.39
N ASP A 146 9.96 0.65 1.09
CA ASP A 146 11.16 0.62 0.25
C ASP A 146 12.29 -0.18 0.93
N ARG A 147 12.48 0.01 2.25
CA ARG A 147 13.42 -0.81 3.03
C ARG A 147 13.01 -2.27 3.11
N TRP A 148 11.71 -2.55 3.28
CA TRP A 148 11.22 -3.92 3.33
C TRP A 148 11.36 -4.62 1.99
N PHE A 149 11.02 -3.94 0.89
CA PHE A 149 11.23 -4.44 -0.46
C PHE A 149 12.69 -4.76 -0.80
N ALA A 150 13.63 -4.02 -0.22
CA ALA A 150 15.06 -4.26 -0.42
C ALA A 150 15.58 -5.52 0.30
N THR A 151 14.85 -6.07 1.26
CA THR A 151 15.29 -7.19 2.12
C THR A 151 14.61 -8.53 1.83
N LEU A 152 13.55 -8.55 1.02
CA LEU A 152 12.74 -9.74 0.80
C LEU A 152 12.68 -10.10 -0.68
N GLU A 153 12.81 -11.40 -0.96
CA GLU A 153 12.30 -11.97 -2.19
C GLU A 153 10.78 -11.98 -2.12
N HIS A 154 10.14 -11.21 -2.96
CA HIS A 154 8.69 -11.09 -3.04
C HIS A 154 8.26 -11.05 -4.49
N GLY A 155 7.05 -11.48 -4.72
CA GLY A 155 6.47 -11.54 -6.04
C GLY A 155 6.00 -10.18 -6.55
N LEU A 156 4.78 -10.13 -7.01
CA LEU A 156 4.23 -8.97 -7.68
C LEU A 156 3.90 -7.85 -6.69
N ARG A 157 4.38 -6.63 -6.95
CA ARG A 157 4.01 -5.42 -6.21
C ARG A 157 2.88 -4.70 -6.94
N VAL A 158 1.73 -4.59 -6.30
CA VAL A 158 0.54 -3.93 -6.82
C VAL A 158 0.24 -2.70 -5.97
N GLY A 159 0.32 -1.53 -6.55
CA GLY A 159 -0.14 -0.29 -5.93
C GLY A 159 -1.64 -0.12 -6.14
N ILE A 160 -2.38 0.24 -5.10
CA ILE A 160 -3.78 0.61 -5.22
C ILE A 160 -4.00 2.05 -4.76
N ALA A 161 -4.77 2.80 -5.53
CA ALA A 161 -5.00 4.22 -5.30
C ALA A 161 -6.32 4.67 -5.95
N TYR A 162 -6.74 5.88 -5.63
CA TYR A 162 -7.75 6.58 -6.43
C TYR A 162 -7.09 7.29 -7.61
N GLU A 163 -7.80 7.47 -8.72
CA GLU A 163 -7.28 8.13 -9.93
C GLU A 163 -6.73 9.53 -9.63
N CYS A 164 -7.33 10.26 -8.67
CA CYS A 164 -6.85 11.57 -8.23
C CYS A 164 -5.44 11.55 -7.58
N GLN A 165 -4.92 10.39 -7.26
CA GLN A 165 -3.57 10.17 -6.73
C GLN A 165 -2.54 9.85 -7.84
N LEU A 166 -2.96 9.79 -9.11
CA LEU A 166 -2.03 9.56 -10.22
C LEU A 166 -1.39 10.85 -10.69
N GLU A 167 -0.09 10.76 -10.95
CA GLU A 167 0.72 11.80 -11.58
C GLU A 167 1.57 11.19 -12.70
N LYS A 168 1.68 11.92 -13.81
CA LYS A 168 2.49 11.46 -14.95
C LYS A 168 3.96 11.25 -14.54
N TYR A 169 4.47 12.12 -13.68
CA TYR A 169 5.84 12.10 -13.18
C TYR A 169 5.87 12.37 -11.69
N LEU A 170 6.64 11.57 -10.97
CA LEU A 170 6.87 11.73 -9.55
C LEU A 170 8.37 11.84 -9.28
N PRO A 171 8.80 12.69 -8.33
CA PRO A 171 10.20 12.75 -7.94
C PRO A 171 10.64 11.44 -7.31
N THR A 172 11.78 10.90 -7.75
CA THR A 172 12.31 9.59 -7.34
C THR A 172 13.73 9.67 -6.84
N GLU A 173 14.09 8.74 -5.97
CA GLU A 173 15.44 8.43 -5.53
C GLU A 173 15.81 7.00 -5.91
N THR A 174 17.09 6.68 -5.94
CA THR A 174 17.57 5.34 -6.29
C THR A 174 17.15 4.25 -5.34
N SER A 175 16.77 4.60 -4.12
CA SER A 175 16.24 3.69 -3.11
C SER A 175 14.74 3.41 -3.22
N ASP A 176 14.02 4.16 -4.07
CA ASP A 176 12.59 3.93 -4.27
C ASP A 176 12.34 2.67 -5.09
N VAL A 177 11.47 1.80 -4.61
CA VAL A 177 11.12 0.56 -5.31
C VAL A 177 9.79 0.73 -6.04
N PRO A 178 9.77 0.60 -7.39
CA PRO A 178 8.54 0.79 -8.16
C PRO A 178 7.57 -0.38 -8.00
N MET A 179 6.30 -0.11 -8.26
CA MET A 179 5.25 -1.11 -8.41
C MET A 179 5.31 -1.74 -9.81
N HIS A 180 4.90 -2.98 -9.92
CA HIS A 180 4.75 -3.65 -11.21
C HIS A 180 3.42 -3.28 -11.88
N ILE A 181 2.36 -3.12 -11.07
CA ILE A 181 1.01 -2.75 -11.50
C ILE A 181 0.50 -1.64 -10.59
N VAL A 182 -0.26 -0.71 -11.15
CA VAL A 182 -1.03 0.29 -10.39
C VAL A 182 -2.48 0.20 -10.81
N ILE A 183 -3.37 0.03 -9.83
CA ILE A 183 -4.81 -0.11 -10.01
C ILE A 183 -5.52 1.09 -9.39
N THR A 184 -6.48 1.65 -10.14
CA THR A 184 -7.39 2.68 -9.68
C THR A 184 -8.83 2.28 -9.95
N GLU A 185 -9.80 3.12 -9.59
CA GLU A 185 -11.21 2.92 -9.94
C GLU A 185 -11.49 2.99 -11.44
N GLN A 186 -10.55 3.47 -12.24
CA GLN A 186 -10.69 3.59 -13.70
C GLN A 186 -9.97 2.48 -14.48
N ARG A 187 -9.02 1.77 -13.84
CA ARG A 187 -8.17 0.75 -14.50
C ARG A 187 -7.47 -0.16 -13.49
#